data_ac9de7f7015c415524deccbf1444e966
#
_entry.id   ac9de7f7015c415524deccbf1444e966
#
_cell.length_a   1.000
_cell.length_b   1.000
_cell.length_c   1.000
_cell.angle_alpha   90.00
_cell.angle_beta   90.00
_cell.angle_gamma   90.00
#
_symmetry.space_group_name_H-M   'P 1'
#
loop_
_entity.id
_entity.type
_entity.pdbx_description
1 polymer ?
#
loop_
_entity_poly.entity_id
_entity_poly.type
_entity_poly.pdbx_seq_one_letter_code
_entity_poly.pdbx_strand_id
1 'polypeptide(L)'
;MRRLNYEMFQKIEANVFATARPLEIAKWKHLFCGGSKADIENALICYQNEDGGFGNGLEIDTVTPESSALCASEAIKLAQDYQLDMQAAWVKKLLGWLERSAQETPSFWDLVPPSLEDYLHMPYLKYRPDKQFTPHVCAIFAPALILYGTSSQQTLGEEILKRCEWFIKTEQPSWHFEIMFLGRMYLELKAANYAFDEKLFLEYIIKKVNDDICEDENKWLKFVAMPLDLIQSPAHPWYAGYEISVEKNIDYWIETLREDGTWQYKESWDTSTPPLCKIASNWAGYEAVKKVFLMKKFGAVDFI
;
A
#
# COMPACT_ATOMS: atom_id res chain seq x y z
N MET A 1 -11.98 -6.61 22.02
CA MET A 1 -11.16 -5.57 21.34
C MET A 1 -10.80 -4.45 22.32
N ARG A 2 -9.51 -4.20 22.54
CA ARG A 2 -8.98 -3.05 23.29
C ARG A 2 -9.17 -1.77 22.51
N ARG A 3 -8.98 -0.63 23.19
CA ARG A 3 -9.07 0.68 22.55
C ARG A 3 -7.81 1.51 22.81
N LEU A 4 -7.36 2.21 21.79
CA LEU A 4 -6.29 3.19 21.91
C LEU A 4 -6.78 4.35 22.77
N ASN A 5 -6.15 4.60 23.91
CA ASN A 5 -6.50 5.71 24.76
C ASN A 5 -5.78 7.01 24.33
N TYR A 6 -6.20 8.14 24.91
CA TYR A 6 -5.68 9.46 24.51
C TYR A 6 -4.19 9.63 24.83
N GLU A 7 -3.70 9.07 25.94
CA GLU A 7 -2.28 9.15 26.30
C GLU A 7 -1.37 8.42 25.29
N MET A 8 -1.79 7.20 24.91
CA MET A 8 -1.10 6.42 23.87
C MET A 8 -1.09 7.16 22.53
N PHE A 9 -2.24 7.75 22.15
CA PHE A 9 -2.35 8.53 20.93
C PHE A 9 -1.40 9.73 20.94
N GLN A 10 -1.32 10.48 22.04
CA GLN A 10 -0.40 11.62 22.16
C GLN A 10 1.07 11.21 22.02
N LYS A 11 1.47 10.05 22.54
CA LYS A 11 2.83 9.52 22.35
C LYS A 11 3.12 9.23 20.86
N ILE A 12 2.17 8.58 20.17
CA ILE A 12 2.30 8.30 18.74
C ILE A 12 2.36 9.60 17.94
N GLU A 13 1.45 10.55 18.22
CA GLU A 13 1.40 11.85 17.56
C GLU A 13 2.71 12.65 17.73
N ALA A 14 3.24 12.69 18.94
CA ALA A 14 4.51 13.35 19.23
C ALA A 14 5.67 12.75 18.42
N ASN A 15 5.72 11.42 18.31
CA ASN A 15 6.70 10.73 17.47
C ASN A 15 6.52 11.07 15.98
N VAL A 16 5.28 11.01 15.46
CA VAL A 16 4.99 11.35 14.05
C VAL A 16 5.47 12.76 13.73
N PHE A 17 5.15 13.75 14.57
CA PHE A 17 5.58 15.14 14.31
C PHE A 17 7.07 15.35 14.45
N ALA A 18 7.75 14.56 15.27
CA ALA A 18 9.20 14.69 15.49
C ALA A 18 10.05 14.01 14.39
N THR A 19 9.57 12.89 13.81
CA THR A 19 10.45 11.99 13.04
C THR A 19 9.93 11.62 11.65
N ALA A 20 8.61 11.70 11.40
CA ALA A 20 8.03 11.24 10.15
C ALA A 20 8.32 12.19 8.96
N ARG A 21 8.20 11.65 7.74
CA ARG A 21 8.32 12.45 6.51
C ARG A 21 7.15 13.45 6.42
N PRO A 22 7.32 14.57 5.68
CA PRO A 22 6.24 15.54 5.47
C PRO A 22 4.94 14.91 4.99
N LEU A 23 5.01 13.85 4.18
CA LEU A 23 3.85 13.13 3.67
C LEU A 23 3.05 12.45 4.80
N GLU A 24 3.73 11.72 5.69
CA GLU A 24 3.07 11.08 6.84
C GLU A 24 2.51 12.10 7.81
N ILE A 25 3.18 13.23 8.02
CA ILE A 25 2.67 14.34 8.84
C ILE A 25 1.40 14.94 8.21
N ALA A 26 1.36 15.13 6.89
CA ALA A 26 0.17 15.63 6.20
C ALA A 26 -1.00 14.63 6.31
N LYS A 27 -0.74 13.33 6.13
CA LYS A 27 -1.72 12.25 6.33
C LYS A 27 -2.26 12.24 7.76
N TRP A 28 -1.39 12.32 8.77
CA TRP A 28 -1.78 12.39 10.18
C TRP A 28 -2.68 13.58 10.45
N LYS A 29 -2.25 14.77 10.02
CA LYS A 29 -3.05 16.00 10.18
C LYS A 29 -4.43 15.86 9.55
N HIS A 30 -4.52 15.31 8.35
CA HIS A 30 -5.80 15.10 7.69
C HIS A 30 -6.72 14.15 8.48
N LEU A 31 -6.18 13.06 8.97
CA LEU A 31 -6.97 12.03 9.67
C LEU A 31 -7.43 12.44 11.07
N PHE A 32 -6.62 13.27 11.78
CA PHE A 32 -6.77 13.47 13.21
C PHE A 32 -6.74 14.93 13.67
N CYS A 33 -6.28 15.87 12.84
CA CYS A 33 -6.09 17.27 13.24
C CYS A 33 -6.78 18.28 12.31
N GLY A 34 -7.72 17.83 11.47
CA GLY A 34 -8.45 18.71 10.56
C GLY A 34 -7.65 19.26 9.37
N GLY A 35 -6.51 18.65 9.03
CA GLY A 35 -5.72 18.98 7.85
C GLY A 35 -6.45 18.68 6.54
N SER A 36 -6.06 19.35 5.46
CA SER A 36 -6.72 19.24 4.17
C SER A 36 -6.16 18.08 3.31
N LYS A 37 -6.96 17.61 2.35
CA LYS A 37 -6.47 16.70 1.28
C LYS A 37 -5.41 17.37 0.40
N ALA A 38 -5.50 18.69 0.21
CA ALA A 38 -4.52 19.45 -0.53
C ALA A 38 -3.13 19.41 0.12
N ASP A 39 -3.04 19.34 1.45
CA ASP A 39 -1.74 19.20 2.14
C ASP A 39 -1.11 17.84 1.83
N ILE A 40 -1.91 16.77 1.76
CA ILE A 40 -1.44 15.44 1.36
C ILE A 40 -0.97 15.48 -0.10
N GLU A 41 -1.76 16.05 -0.98
CA GLU A 41 -1.44 16.14 -2.41
C GLU A 41 -0.15 16.95 -2.63
N ASN A 42 0.00 18.10 -1.97
CA ASN A 42 1.21 18.91 -2.05
C ASN A 42 2.45 18.16 -1.56
N ALA A 43 2.32 17.36 -0.49
CA ALA A 43 3.43 16.55 0.00
C ALA A 43 3.74 15.37 -0.94
N LEU A 44 2.73 14.79 -1.59
CA LEU A 44 2.87 13.68 -2.54
C LEU A 44 3.58 14.11 -3.82
N ILE A 45 3.19 15.24 -4.41
CA ILE A 45 3.77 15.70 -5.69
C ILE A 45 5.26 16.04 -5.60
N CYS A 46 5.82 16.23 -4.39
CA CYS A 46 7.27 16.38 -4.20
C CYS A 46 8.06 15.11 -4.60
N TYR A 47 7.41 13.97 -4.72
CA TYR A 47 7.99 12.71 -5.17
C TYR A 47 7.80 12.46 -6.67
N GLN A 48 7.02 13.30 -7.37
CA GLN A 48 6.78 13.16 -8.81
C GLN A 48 7.92 13.77 -9.62
N ASN A 49 8.47 12.99 -10.54
CA ASN A 49 9.51 13.42 -11.44
C ASN A 49 8.95 14.17 -12.67
N GLU A 50 9.83 14.81 -13.42
CA GLU A 50 9.47 15.56 -14.65
C GLU A 50 8.87 14.65 -15.73
N ASP A 51 9.27 13.37 -15.78
CA ASP A 51 8.70 12.36 -16.68
C ASP A 51 7.25 11.98 -16.35
N GLY A 52 6.76 12.39 -15.19
CA GLY A 52 5.41 12.12 -14.69
C GLY A 52 5.30 10.90 -13.78
N GLY A 53 6.32 10.06 -13.68
CA GLY A 53 6.39 8.96 -12.75
C GLY A 53 6.74 9.43 -11.33
N PHE A 54 6.85 8.49 -10.41
CA PHE A 54 7.19 8.73 -9.01
C PHE A 54 8.46 7.98 -8.62
N GLY A 55 9.31 8.64 -7.83
CA GLY A 55 10.57 8.13 -7.29
C GLY A 55 10.90 8.79 -5.96
N ASN A 56 12.17 9.17 -5.76
CA ASN A 56 12.64 9.99 -4.64
C ASN A 56 12.32 9.39 -3.26
N GLY A 57 12.18 8.06 -3.16
CA GLY A 57 11.86 7.40 -1.90
C GLY A 57 10.39 7.55 -1.46
N LEU A 58 9.43 7.70 -2.40
CA LEU A 58 8.00 7.60 -2.07
C LEU A 58 7.71 6.22 -1.49
N GLU A 59 8.16 5.15 -2.17
CA GLU A 59 8.29 3.84 -1.53
C GLU A 59 9.42 3.87 -0.52
N ILE A 60 9.12 3.45 0.71
CA ILE A 60 10.00 3.67 1.86
C ILE A 60 11.26 2.82 1.81
N ASP A 61 11.20 1.68 1.15
CA ASP A 61 12.29 0.70 1.09
C ASP A 61 13.44 1.11 0.19
N THR A 62 13.34 2.24 -0.49
CA THR A 62 14.38 2.76 -1.37
C THR A 62 14.44 4.29 -1.34
N VAL A 63 15.63 4.84 -1.59
CA VAL A 63 15.81 6.29 -1.82
C VAL A 63 16.13 6.60 -3.27
N THR A 64 15.93 5.65 -4.19
CA THR A 64 16.19 5.82 -5.62
C THR A 64 15.40 7.01 -6.16
N PRO A 65 16.06 7.97 -6.84
CA PRO A 65 15.37 9.16 -7.34
C PRO A 65 14.53 8.90 -8.59
N GLU A 66 14.90 7.89 -9.37
CA GLU A 66 14.22 7.57 -10.63
C GLU A 66 12.79 7.09 -10.44
N SER A 67 11.97 7.33 -11.45
CA SER A 67 10.59 6.85 -11.49
C SER A 67 10.55 5.32 -11.57
N SER A 68 9.68 4.71 -10.75
CA SER A 68 9.51 3.26 -10.71
C SER A 68 8.05 2.86 -10.60
N ALA A 69 7.72 1.66 -11.07
CA ALA A 69 6.38 1.11 -10.91
C ALA A 69 6.00 0.97 -9.43
N LEU A 70 6.96 0.63 -8.58
CA LEU A 70 6.74 0.53 -7.15
C LEU A 70 6.30 1.86 -6.54
N CYS A 71 7.05 2.96 -6.76
CA CYS A 71 6.69 4.30 -6.30
C CYS A 71 5.39 4.81 -6.94
N ALA A 72 5.17 4.54 -8.24
CA ALA A 72 3.93 4.89 -8.92
C ALA A 72 2.70 4.22 -8.29
N SER A 73 2.83 2.95 -7.88
CA SER A 73 1.75 2.23 -7.20
C SER A 73 1.43 2.83 -5.82
N GLU A 74 2.45 3.29 -5.08
CA GLU A 74 2.24 3.98 -3.80
C GLU A 74 1.46 5.29 -3.99
N ALA A 75 1.75 6.05 -5.04
CA ALA A 75 1.01 7.29 -5.33
C ALA A 75 -0.47 7.02 -5.60
N ILE A 76 -0.80 5.99 -6.39
CA ILE A 76 -2.20 5.62 -6.68
C ILE A 76 -2.89 5.08 -5.42
N LYS A 77 -2.25 4.18 -4.66
CA LYS A 77 -2.80 3.67 -3.39
C LYS A 77 -3.12 4.81 -2.43
N LEU A 78 -2.23 5.77 -2.31
CA LEU A 78 -2.44 6.94 -1.47
C LEU A 78 -3.61 7.78 -1.96
N ALA A 79 -3.73 8.01 -3.27
CA ALA A 79 -4.88 8.73 -3.83
C ALA A 79 -6.21 8.04 -3.53
N GLN A 80 -6.26 6.73 -3.63
CA GLN A 80 -7.44 5.92 -3.28
C GLN A 80 -7.76 5.99 -1.78
N ASP A 81 -6.76 5.75 -0.90
CA ASP A 81 -6.94 5.72 0.56
C ASP A 81 -7.46 7.04 1.12
N TYR A 82 -7.00 8.16 0.57
CA TYR A 82 -7.37 9.52 0.99
C TYR A 82 -8.40 10.18 0.07
N GLN A 83 -8.91 9.48 -0.94
CA GLN A 83 -9.88 9.99 -1.90
C GLN A 83 -9.43 11.33 -2.49
N LEU A 84 -8.20 11.38 -2.99
CA LEU A 84 -7.67 12.54 -3.72
C LEU A 84 -8.35 12.65 -5.09
N ASP A 85 -8.20 13.82 -5.73
CA ASP A 85 -8.78 14.03 -7.06
C ASP A 85 -8.02 13.25 -8.13
N MET A 86 -8.63 12.17 -8.62
CA MET A 86 -8.07 11.35 -9.71
C MET A 86 -8.10 12.03 -11.08
N GLN A 87 -8.68 13.24 -11.20
CA GLN A 87 -8.63 14.09 -12.39
C GLN A 87 -7.51 15.15 -12.31
N ALA A 88 -6.79 15.22 -11.20
CA ALA A 88 -5.70 16.18 -10.99
C ALA A 88 -4.60 16.07 -12.06
N ALA A 89 -3.87 17.16 -12.28
CA ALA A 89 -2.82 17.23 -13.29
C ALA A 89 -1.69 16.21 -13.07
N TRP A 90 -1.34 15.96 -11.81
CA TRP A 90 -0.32 14.99 -11.47
C TRP A 90 -0.74 13.55 -11.80
N VAL A 91 -2.03 13.19 -11.66
CA VAL A 91 -2.56 11.87 -12.06
C VAL A 91 -2.44 11.69 -13.57
N LYS A 92 -2.86 12.71 -14.35
CA LYS A 92 -2.73 12.66 -15.83
C LYS A 92 -1.28 12.46 -16.28
N LYS A 93 -0.32 13.12 -15.62
CA LYS A 93 1.11 12.90 -15.88
C LYS A 93 1.53 11.47 -15.54
N LEU A 94 1.07 10.94 -14.40
CA LEU A 94 1.36 9.57 -13.97
C LEU A 94 0.80 8.53 -14.95
N LEU A 95 -0.47 8.66 -15.35
CA LEU A 95 -1.07 7.75 -16.35
C LEU A 95 -0.35 7.81 -17.69
N GLY A 96 0.09 9.00 -18.10
CA GLY A 96 0.93 9.17 -19.29
C GLY A 96 2.32 8.52 -19.14
N TRP A 97 2.92 8.57 -17.94
CA TRP A 97 4.16 7.86 -17.66
C TRP A 97 3.97 6.35 -17.72
N LEU A 98 2.91 5.81 -17.11
CA LEU A 98 2.58 4.39 -17.14
C LEU A 98 2.44 3.89 -18.59
N GLU A 99 1.74 4.64 -19.45
CA GLU A 99 1.55 4.28 -20.86
C GLU A 99 2.88 4.25 -21.63
N ARG A 100 3.72 5.28 -21.47
CA ARG A 100 5.00 5.38 -22.18
C ARG A 100 6.05 4.39 -21.70
N SER A 101 6.02 4.01 -20.44
CA SER A 101 6.99 3.10 -19.82
C SER A 101 6.56 1.62 -19.85
N ALA A 102 5.31 1.35 -20.25
CA ALA A 102 4.84 -0.02 -20.43
C ALA A 102 5.67 -0.77 -21.49
N GLN A 103 6.11 -1.96 -21.14
CA GLN A 103 6.93 -2.83 -21.99
C GLN A 103 6.06 -3.96 -22.56
N GLU A 104 6.47 -4.47 -23.73
CA GLU A 104 5.87 -5.70 -24.31
C GLU A 104 6.37 -6.96 -23.56
N THR A 105 6.36 -6.94 -22.24
CA THR A 105 6.73 -8.04 -21.38
C THR A 105 5.51 -8.56 -20.64
N PRO A 106 5.53 -9.79 -20.11
CA PRO A 106 4.41 -10.31 -19.33
C PRO A 106 4.03 -9.43 -18.13
N SER A 107 5.01 -8.76 -17.51
CA SER A 107 4.82 -7.93 -16.31
C SER A 107 4.50 -6.46 -16.60
N PHE A 108 4.55 -6.01 -17.84
CA PHE A 108 4.39 -4.60 -18.29
C PHE A 108 5.45 -3.63 -17.76
N TRP A 109 5.87 -3.74 -16.53
CA TRP A 109 6.90 -2.88 -15.91
C TRP A 109 7.84 -3.71 -15.04
N ASP A 110 9.10 -3.29 -15.01
CA ASP A 110 10.00 -3.68 -13.93
C ASP A 110 9.57 -2.96 -12.64
N LEU A 111 9.57 -3.67 -11.52
CA LEU A 111 9.12 -3.14 -10.24
C LEU A 111 9.95 -1.92 -9.80
N VAL A 112 11.27 -2.01 -9.99
CA VAL A 112 12.28 -1.00 -9.64
C VAL A 112 13.24 -0.80 -10.80
N PRO A 113 13.90 0.36 -10.95
CA PRO A 113 14.84 0.61 -12.04
C PRO A 113 16.17 -0.14 -11.82
N PRO A 114 16.94 -0.39 -12.90
CA PRO A 114 18.28 -0.98 -12.80
C PRO A 114 19.25 -0.22 -11.90
N SER A 115 19.12 1.09 -11.80
CA SER A 115 19.92 1.96 -10.93
C SER A 115 19.66 1.81 -9.45
N LEU A 116 18.68 0.99 -9.03
CA LEU A 116 18.40 0.72 -7.61
C LEU A 116 19.65 0.38 -6.82
N GLU A 117 20.53 -0.44 -7.38
CA GLU A 117 21.76 -0.94 -6.73
C GLU A 117 22.78 0.18 -6.42
N ASP A 118 22.63 1.35 -7.05
CA ASP A 118 23.49 2.53 -6.80
C ASP A 118 23.00 3.38 -5.62
N TYR A 119 21.83 3.06 -5.06
CA TYR A 119 21.18 3.83 -4.01
C TYR A 119 20.88 2.97 -2.78
N LEU A 120 20.66 3.64 -1.63
CA LEU A 120 20.22 2.97 -0.43
C LEU A 120 18.83 2.34 -0.63
N HIS A 121 18.74 1.05 -0.37
CA HIS A 121 17.51 0.27 -0.44
C HIS A 121 17.54 -0.90 0.54
N MET A 122 16.38 -1.46 0.85
CA MET A 122 16.28 -2.65 1.69
C MET A 122 16.87 -3.87 0.97
N PRO A 123 17.61 -4.77 1.64
CA PRO A 123 18.37 -5.86 1.02
C PRO A 123 17.53 -6.86 0.21
N TYR A 124 16.24 -6.98 0.49
CA TYR A 124 15.31 -7.83 -0.26
C TYR A 124 14.79 -7.20 -1.55
N LEU A 125 14.82 -5.86 -1.64
CA LEU A 125 14.44 -5.14 -2.84
C LEU A 125 15.62 -5.14 -3.81
N LYS A 126 15.48 -5.84 -4.91
CA LYS A 126 16.54 -5.97 -5.93
C LYS A 126 15.98 -5.77 -7.31
N TYR A 127 16.78 -5.18 -8.20
CA TYR A 127 16.41 -5.15 -9.60
C TYR A 127 16.40 -6.57 -10.16
N ARG A 128 15.25 -6.97 -10.66
CA ARG A 128 15.07 -8.26 -11.36
C ARG A 128 14.14 -7.98 -12.54
N PRO A 129 14.60 -8.12 -13.78
CA PRO A 129 13.71 -7.99 -14.92
C PRO A 129 12.64 -9.09 -14.82
N ASP A 130 11.40 -8.68 -14.69
CA ASP A 130 10.29 -9.58 -14.46
C ASP A 130 9.97 -10.36 -15.72
N LYS A 131 10.11 -11.68 -15.65
CA LYS A 131 9.86 -12.60 -16.74
C LYS A 131 8.48 -13.25 -16.69
N GLN A 132 7.79 -13.11 -15.55
CA GLN A 132 6.47 -13.68 -15.33
C GLN A 132 5.53 -12.59 -14.82
N PHE A 133 4.28 -12.65 -15.27
CA PHE A 133 3.26 -11.75 -14.78
C PHE A 133 2.94 -12.05 -13.31
N THR A 134 2.95 -10.98 -12.50
CA THR A 134 2.39 -10.97 -11.15
C THR A 134 1.39 -9.81 -11.03
N PRO A 135 0.26 -10.00 -10.35
CA PRO A 135 -0.73 -8.93 -10.18
C PRO A 135 -0.23 -7.67 -9.49
N HIS A 136 0.74 -7.79 -8.61
CA HIS A 136 1.35 -6.74 -7.77
C HIS A 136 0.95 -5.29 -8.19
N VAL A 137 1.89 -4.47 -8.65
CA VAL A 137 1.62 -3.08 -9.06
C VAL A 137 0.60 -2.98 -10.21
N CYS A 138 0.54 -3.98 -11.09
CA CYS A 138 -0.39 -4.03 -12.21
C CYS A 138 -1.86 -3.96 -11.75
N ALA A 139 -2.20 -4.65 -10.67
CA ALA A 139 -3.54 -4.62 -10.09
C ALA A 139 -3.91 -3.24 -9.50
N ILE A 140 -2.92 -2.41 -9.15
CA ILE A 140 -3.15 -1.02 -8.73
C ILE A 140 -3.34 -0.11 -9.95
N PHE A 141 -2.60 -0.36 -11.04
CA PHE A 141 -2.63 0.50 -12.22
C PHE A 141 -3.89 0.30 -13.07
N ALA A 142 -4.36 -0.94 -13.22
CA ALA A 142 -5.48 -1.24 -14.10
C ALA A 142 -6.74 -0.42 -13.81
N PRO A 143 -7.26 -0.33 -12.57
CA PRO A 143 -8.42 0.53 -12.28
C PRO A 143 -8.17 2.00 -12.60
N ALA A 144 -6.97 2.52 -12.28
CA ALA A 144 -6.64 3.92 -12.54
C ALA A 144 -6.61 4.23 -14.05
N LEU A 145 -6.01 3.35 -14.86
CA LEU A 145 -5.98 3.46 -16.30
C LEU A 145 -7.38 3.33 -16.92
N ILE A 146 -8.17 2.37 -16.48
CA ILE A 146 -9.53 2.11 -16.98
C ILE A 146 -10.47 3.28 -16.69
N LEU A 147 -10.45 3.78 -15.45
CA LEU A 147 -11.45 4.72 -14.98
C LEU A 147 -11.11 6.19 -15.29
N TYR A 148 -9.83 6.52 -15.40
CA TYR A 148 -9.38 7.91 -15.48
C TYR A 148 -8.47 8.20 -16.69
N GLY A 149 -8.09 7.16 -17.45
CA GLY A 149 -7.19 7.27 -18.60
C GLY A 149 -7.85 7.71 -19.88
N THR A 150 -7.04 8.04 -20.87
CA THR A 150 -7.43 8.19 -22.29
C THR A 150 -7.84 6.83 -22.88
N SER A 151 -8.40 6.81 -24.08
CA SER A 151 -8.82 5.53 -24.71
C SER A 151 -7.68 4.51 -24.85
N SER A 152 -6.44 4.96 -25.16
CA SER A 152 -5.29 4.06 -25.24
C SER A 152 -4.87 3.54 -23.85
N GLN A 153 -4.91 4.39 -22.84
CA GLN A 153 -4.64 4.00 -21.45
C GLN A 153 -5.69 3.04 -20.90
N GLN A 154 -6.96 3.23 -21.25
CA GLN A 154 -8.04 2.31 -20.94
C GLN A 154 -7.80 0.93 -21.56
N THR A 155 -7.40 0.87 -22.84
CA THR A 155 -7.03 -0.39 -23.49
C THR A 155 -5.90 -1.11 -22.75
N LEU A 156 -4.86 -0.41 -22.32
CA LEU A 156 -3.78 -0.96 -21.51
C LEU A 156 -4.30 -1.51 -20.17
N GLY A 157 -5.15 -0.75 -19.49
CA GLY A 157 -5.76 -1.18 -18.23
C GLY A 157 -6.62 -2.44 -18.37
N GLU A 158 -7.40 -2.54 -19.49
CA GLU A 158 -8.20 -3.74 -19.79
C GLU A 158 -7.33 -4.96 -20.11
N GLU A 159 -6.19 -4.77 -20.78
CA GLU A 159 -5.24 -5.85 -21.01
C GLU A 159 -4.66 -6.37 -19.70
N ILE A 160 -4.31 -5.49 -18.78
CA ILE A 160 -3.85 -5.87 -17.43
C ILE A 160 -4.95 -6.62 -16.68
N LEU A 161 -6.20 -6.15 -16.72
CA LEU A 161 -7.33 -6.82 -16.07
C LEU A 161 -7.49 -8.26 -16.61
N LYS A 162 -7.46 -8.46 -17.93
CA LYS A 162 -7.50 -9.79 -18.55
C LYS A 162 -6.32 -10.68 -18.10
N ARG A 163 -5.15 -10.07 -17.90
CA ARG A 163 -3.97 -10.81 -17.41
C ARG A 163 -4.13 -11.21 -15.93
N CYS A 164 -4.74 -10.36 -15.11
CA CYS A 164 -5.10 -10.74 -13.74
C CYS A 164 -6.15 -11.86 -13.69
N GLU A 165 -7.17 -11.81 -14.56
CA GLU A 165 -8.13 -12.91 -14.68
C GLU A 165 -7.46 -14.23 -15.09
N TRP A 166 -6.56 -14.18 -16.09
CA TRP A 166 -5.77 -15.34 -16.49
C TRP A 166 -4.94 -15.90 -15.33
N PHE A 167 -4.27 -15.02 -14.56
CA PHE A 167 -3.48 -15.39 -13.39
C PHE A 167 -4.31 -16.18 -12.37
N ILE A 168 -5.51 -15.69 -12.08
CA ILE A 168 -6.43 -16.33 -11.14
C ILE A 168 -6.92 -17.68 -11.70
N LYS A 169 -7.37 -17.71 -12.97
CA LYS A 169 -7.95 -18.92 -13.61
C LYS A 169 -6.94 -20.05 -13.77
N THR A 170 -5.66 -19.72 -13.89
CA THR A 170 -4.58 -20.72 -14.07
C THR A 170 -3.88 -21.07 -12.78
N GLU A 171 -4.36 -20.60 -11.62
CA GLU A 171 -3.83 -20.88 -10.29
C GLU A 171 -2.29 -20.70 -10.23
N GLN A 172 -1.80 -19.58 -10.80
CA GLN A 172 -0.38 -19.29 -10.77
C GLN A 172 0.12 -19.15 -9.33
N PRO A 173 1.39 -19.52 -9.06
CA PRO A 173 2.00 -19.31 -7.76
C PRO A 173 1.82 -17.86 -7.33
N SER A 174 1.29 -17.64 -6.14
CA SER A 174 1.00 -16.32 -5.61
C SER A 174 1.71 -16.08 -4.30
N TRP A 175 2.07 -14.83 -4.07
CA TRP A 175 2.60 -14.37 -2.82
C TRP A 175 1.44 -13.86 -1.92
N HIS A 176 1.53 -14.06 -0.60
CA HIS A 176 0.42 -13.72 0.30
C HIS A 176 -0.02 -12.25 0.28
N PHE A 177 0.88 -11.32 -0.12
CA PHE A 177 0.50 -9.91 -0.26
C PHE A 177 -0.14 -9.53 -1.59
N GLU A 178 -0.15 -10.39 -2.60
CA GLU A 178 -0.81 -10.09 -3.89
C GLU A 178 -2.31 -9.84 -3.73
N ILE A 179 -2.91 -10.43 -2.72
CA ILE A 179 -4.31 -10.24 -2.38
C ILE A 179 -4.63 -8.78 -2.02
N MET A 180 -3.69 -8.05 -1.42
CA MET A 180 -3.88 -6.64 -1.09
C MET A 180 -4.10 -5.80 -2.36
N PHE A 181 -3.41 -6.17 -3.44
CA PHE A 181 -3.48 -5.48 -4.72
C PHE A 181 -4.71 -5.89 -5.52
N LEU A 182 -4.97 -7.19 -5.63
CA LEU A 182 -6.18 -7.72 -6.27
C LEU A 182 -7.45 -7.31 -5.55
N GLY A 183 -7.43 -7.25 -4.22
CA GLY A 183 -8.54 -6.74 -3.41
C GLY A 183 -8.84 -5.27 -3.70
N ARG A 184 -7.81 -4.42 -3.86
CA ARG A 184 -8.00 -3.03 -4.27
C ARG A 184 -8.57 -2.92 -5.67
N MET A 185 -8.04 -3.67 -6.64
CA MET A 185 -8.61 -3.73 -7.99
C MET A 185 -10.10 -4.06 -7.96
N TYR A 186 -10.46 -5.12 -7.24
CA TYR A 186 -11.86 -5.55 -7.07
C TYR A 186 -12.73 -4.41 -6.51
N LEU A 187 -12.29 -3.76 -5.42
CA LEU A 187 -13.06 -2.71 -4.75
C LEU A 187 -13.24 -1.48 -5.64
N GLU A 188 -12.19 -1.03 -6.33
CA GLU A 188 -12.21 0.14 -7.21
C GLU A 188 -13.13 -0.09 -8.42
N LEU A 189 -12.98 -1.20 -9.12
CA LEU A 189 -13.81 -1.53 -10.28
C LEU A 189 -15.27 -1.73 -9.88
N LYS A 190 -15.54 -2.38 -8.76
CA LYS A 190 -16.89 -2.57 -8.22
C LYS A 190 -17.54 -1.24 -7.81
N ALA A 191 -16.83 -0.38 -7.12
CA ALA A 191 -17.32 0.95 -6.72
C ALA A 191 -17.67 1.83 -7.93
N ALA A 192 -16.94 1.68 -9.03
CA ALA A 192 -17.19 2.35 -10.30
C ALA A 192 -18.28 1.69 -11.17
N ASN A 193 -18.87 0.57 -10.74
CA ASN A 193 -19.78 -0.26 -11.53
C ASN A 193 -19.20 -0.68 -12.90
N TYR A 194 -17.88 -0.86 -12.97
CA TYR A 194 -17.21 -1.36 -14.16
C TYR A 194 -17.47 -2.86 -14.32
N ALA A 195 -17.70 -3.30 -15.55
CA ALA A 195 -18.00 -4.71 -15.84
C ALA A 195 -16.72 -5.56 -15.84
N PHE A 196 -16.60 -6.52 -14.93
CA PHE A 196 -15.53 -7.51 -14.82
C PHE A 196 -16.06 -8.80 -14.16
N ASP A 197 -15.27 -9.85 -14.10
CA ASP A 197 -15.67 -11.12 -13.47
C ASP A 197 -15.58 -11.00 -11.93
N GLU A 198 -16.55 -10.25 -11.33
CA GLU A 198 -16.62 -10.04 -9.87
C GLU A 198 -16.55 -11.34 -9.07
N LYS A 199 -17.24 -12.39 -9.57
CA LYS A 199 -17.31 -13.67 -8.87
C LYS A 199 -15.93 -14.32 -8.80
N LEU A 200 -15.23 -14.38 -9.93
CA LEU A 200 -13.89 -14.94 -10.01
C LEU A 200 -12.93 -14.29 -9.02
N PHE A 201 -12.89 -12.93 -9.02
CA PHE A 201 -12.02 -12.19 -8.12
C PHE A 201 -12.39 -12.39 -6.66
N LEU A 202 -13.67 -12.31 -6.30
CA LEU A 202 -14.12 -12.43 -4.92
C LEU A 202 -13.85 -13.83 -4.35
N GLU A 203 -14.14 -14.89 -5.11
CA GLU A 203 -13.87 -16.27 -4.69
C GLU A 203 -12.37 -16.51 -4.49
N TYR A 204 -11.53 -15.99 -5.39
CA TYR A 204 -10.08 -16.07 -5.25
C TYR A 204 -9.58 -15.33 -4.02
N ILE A 205 -10.04 -14.09 -3.79
CA ILE A 205 -9.66 -13.27 -2.63
C ILE A 205 -10.05 -13.97 -1.34
N ILE A 206 -11.27 -14.47 -1.22
CA ILE A 206 -11.74 -15.19 -0.03
C ILE A 206 -10.86 -16.43 0.23
N LYS A 207 -10.63 -17.24 -0.81
CA LYS A 207 -9.75 -18.41 -0.70
C LYS A 207 -8.36 -18.02 -0.18
N LYS A 208 -7.75 -16.99 -0.78
CA LYS A 208 -6.41 -16.55 -0.43
C LYS A 208 -6.33 -15.92 0.98
N VAL A 209 -7.37 -15.19 1.42
CA VAL A 209 -7.44 -14.72 2.82
C VAL A 209 -7.44 -15.90 3.78
N ASN A 210 -8.23 -16.94 3.50
CA ASN A 210 -8.26 -18.15 4.32
C ASN A 210 -6.92 -18.89 4.37
N ASP A 211 -6.22 -18.94 3.23
CA ASP A 211 -4.96 -19.70 3.12
C ASP A 211 -3.76 -18.96 3.73
N ASP A 212 -3.73 -17.64 3.63
CA ASP A 212 -2.53 -16.85 3.89
C ASP A 212 -2.54 -16.09 5.22
N ILE A 213 -3.72 -15.87 5.83
CA ILE A 213 -3.82 -15.12 7.09
C ILE A 213 -3.14 -15.87 8.23
N CYS A 214 -2.24 -15.20 8.93
CA CYS A 214 -1.56 -15.76 10.08
C CYS A 214 -2.25 -15.31 11.38
N GLU A 215 -2.90 -16.22 12.09
CA GLU A 215 -3.57 -15.96 13.37
C GLU A 215 -2.70 -16.22 14.61
N ASP A 216 -1.46 -16.71 14.40
CA ASP A 216 -0.49 -16.98 15.47
C ASP A 216 0.32 -15.71 15.78
N GLU A 217 -0.02 -15.04 16.89
CA GLU A 217 0.62 -13.80 17.34
C GLU A 217 2.13 -13.93 17.53
N ASN A 218 2.62 -15.13 17.89
CA ASN A 218 4.07 -15.37 18.05
C ASN A 218 4.85 -15.28 16.74
N LYS A 219 4.15 -15.28 15.61
CA LYS A 219 4.75 -15.15 14.27
C LYS A 219 4.60 -13.75 13.67
N TRP A 220 3.86 -12.83 14.31
CA TRP A 220 3.53 -11.54 13.70
C TRP A 220 4.72 -10.58 13.55
N LEU A 221 5.81 -10.81 14.25
CA LEU A 221 7.09 -10.13 13.98
C LEU A 221 7.87 -10.75 12.81
N LYS A 222 7.44 -11.91 12.30
CA LYS A 222 8.03 -12.54 11.11
C LYS A 222 7.36 -12.03 9.85
N PHE A 223 7.87 -12.45 8.69
CA PHE A 223 7.31 -12.08 7.39
C PHE A 223 6.07 -12.92 7.05
N VAL A 224 4.96 -12.63 7.76
CA VAL A 224 3.64 -13.24 7.57
C VAL A 224 2.58 -12.16 7.40
N ALA A 225 1.44 -12.52 6.80
CA ALA A 225 0.29 -11.63 6.69
C ALA A 225 -0.52 -11.65 7.99
N MET A 226 -0.54 -10.56 8.72
CA MET A 226 -1.44 -10.37 9.85
C MET A 226 -2.88 -10.11 9.36
N PRO A 227 -3.91 -10.31 10.18
CA PRO A 227 -5.29 -10.04 9.79
C PRO A 227 -5.51 -8.65 9.16
N LEU A 228 -4.96 -7.60 9.76
CA LEU A 228 -5.09 -6.21 9.27
C LEU A 228 -4.18 -5.87 8.08
N ASP A 229 -3.27 -6.73 7.68
CA ASP A 229 -2.57 -6.59 6.41
C ASP A 229 -3.50 -6.90 5.23
N LEU A 230 -4.40 -7.86 5.38
CA LEU A 230 -5.33 -8.32 4.33
C LEU A 230 -6.74 -7.72 4.44
N ILE A 231 -7.19 -7.41 5.67
CA ILE A 231 -8.54 -6.92 5.96
C ILE A 231 -8.44 -5.51 6.52
N GLN A 232 -8.52 -4.50 5.65
CA GLN A 232 -8.26 -3.09 6.01
C GLN A 232 -9.54 -2.26 6.21
N SER A 233 -10.71 -2.90 6.20
CA SER A 233 -11.99 -2.24 6.43
C SER A 233 -13.05 -3.26 6.86
N PRO A 234 -13.96 -2.90 7.80
CA PRO A 234 -15.12 -3.72 8.10
C PRO A 234 -16.11 -3.84 6.92
N ALA A 235 -15.96 -2.99 5.90
CA ALA A 235 -16.77 -3.05 4.68
C ALA A 235 -16.22 -4.01 3.61
N HIS A 236 -15.05 -4.63 3.82
CA HIS A 236 -14.52 -5.59 2.87
C HIS A 236 -15.40 -6.85 2.81
N PRO A 237 -15.79 -7.33 1.61
CA PRO A 237 -16.61 -8.52 1.47
C PRO A 237 -16.01 -9.80 2.09
N TRP A 238 -14.70 -9.82 2.31
CA TRP A 238 -13.96 -10.92 2.94
C TRP A 238 -13.67 -10.69 4.43
N TYR A 239 -14.31 -9.72 5.08
CA TYR A 239 -14.16 -9.49 6.52
C TYR A 239 -14.96 -10.46 7.37
N ALA A 240 -16.13 -10.90 6.88
CA ALA A 240 -17.02 -11.78 7.63
C ALA A 240 -16.32 -13.08 8.03
N GLY A 241 -16.36 -13.40 9.32
CA GLY A 241 -15.69 -14.56 9.92
C GLY A 241 -14.30 -14.27 10.50
N TYR A 242 -13.75 -13.05 10.28
CA TYR A 242 -12.45 -12.63 10.81
C TYR A 242 -12.51 -11.57 11.89
N GLU A 243 -13.70 -11.31 12.45
CA GLU A 243 -13.91 -10.28 13.46
C GLU A 243 -12.98 -10.48 14.66
N ILE A 244 -12.91 -11.70 15.16
CA ILE A 244 -12.06 -12.05 16.31
C ILE A 244 -10.57 -11.90 15.95
N SER A 245 -10.15 -12.32 14.78
CA SER A 245 -8.76 -12.24 14.33
C SER A 245 -8.31 -10.80 14.14
N VAL A 246 -9.18 -9.94 13.62
CA VAL A 246 -8.95 -8.50 13.50
C VAL A 246 -8.87 -7.85 14.88
N GLU A 247 -9.79 -8.19 15.81
CA GLU A 247 -9.73 -7.69 17.19
C GLU A 247 -8.44 -8.09 17.90
N LYS A 248 -7.99 -9.33 17.76
CA LYS A 248 -6.70 -9.77 18.32
C LYS A 248 -5.54 -8.99 17.73
N ASN A 249 -5.56 -8.69 16.42
CA ASN A 249 -4.49 -7.93 15.81
C ASN A 249 -4.45 -6.47 16.33
N ILE A 250 -5.62 -5.86 16.56
CA ILE A 250 -5.70 -4.53 17.21
C ILE A 250 -5.16 -4.60 18.63
N ASP A 251 -5.59 -5.60 19.42
CA ASP A 251 -5.16 -5.78 20.79
C ASP A 251 -3.63 -5.95 20.87
N TYR A 252 -3.06 -6.74 19.98
CA TYR A 252 -1.61 -6.90 19.84
C TYR A 252 -0.88 -5.58 19.53
N TRP A 253 -1.40 -4.76 18.61
CA TRP A 253 -0.78 -3.46 18.32
C TRP A 253 -0.84 -2.51 19.53
N ILE A 254 -1.93 -2.52 20.29
CA ILE A 254 -2.06 -1.70 21.50
C ILE A 254 -1.11 -2.19 22.60
N GLU A 255 -0.97 -3.50 22.79
CA GLU A 255 -0.09 -4.11 23.80
C GLU A 255 1.40 -3.95 23.48
N THR A 256 1.75 -3.94 22.21
CA THR A 256 3.15 -3.85 21.75
C THR A 256 3.59 -2.42 21.42
N LEU A 257 2.71 -1.43 21.64
CA LEU A 257 3.08 -0.02 21.52
C LEU A 257 4.17 0.32 22.55
N ARG A 258 5.27 0.88 22.09
CA ARG A 258 6.40 1.29 22.92
C ARG A 258 6.14 2.64 23.57
N GLU A 259 6.91 2.96 24.61
CA GLU A 259 6.80 4.24 25.33
C GLU A 259 7.13 5.45 24.47
N ASP A 260 7.94 5.29 23.42
CA ASP A 260 8.29 6.33 22.46
C ASP A 260 7.23 6.54 21.34
N GLY A 261 6.10 5.85 21.41
CA GLY A 261 5.03 5.94 20.42
C GLY A 261 5.26 5.15 19.13
N THR A 262 6.23 4.23 19.12
CA THR A 262 6.55 3.38 17.96
C THR A 262 6.22 1.91 18.20
N TRP A 263 6.35 1.11 17.15
CA TRP A 263 6.28 -0.35 17.22
C TRP A 263 7.59 -0.99 16.79
N GLN A 264 7.80 -2.24 17.20
CA GLN A 264 8.93 -3.02 16.72
C GLN A 264 8.74 -3.35 15.23
N TYR A 265 9.83 -3.25 14.47
CA TYR A 265 9.85 -3.73 13.08
C TYR A 265 9.82 -5.25 13.01
N LYS A 266 9.39 -5.78 11.86
CA LYS A 266 9.48 -7.21 11.59
C LYS A 266 10.94 -7.67 11.64
N GLU A 267 11.18 -8.88 12.15
CA GLU A 267 12.54 -9.45 12.34
C GLU A 267 13.37 -9.55 11.04
N SER A 268 12.68 -9.57 9.88
CA SER A 268 13.34 -9.60 8.57
C SER A 268 14.04 -8.28 8.19
N TRP A 269 13.83 -7.23 8.97
CA TRP A 269 14.42 -5.91 8.69
C TRP A 269 15.62 -5.67 9.58
N ASP A 270 16.81 -5.98 9.06
CA ASP A 270 18.06 -5.60 9.72
C ASP A 270 18.27 -4.08 9.60
N THR A 271 17.89 -3.38 10.65
CA THR A 271 18.04 -1.93 10.78
C THR A 271 19.28 -1.55 11.59
N SER A 272 20.15 -2.50 11.91
CA SER A 272 21.34 -2.28 12.75
C SER A 272 22.43 -1.51 12.02
N THR A 273 22.44 -1.51 10.69
CA THR A 273 23.44 -0.77 9.90
C THR A 273 23.05 0.70 9.78
N PRO A 274 23.95 1.68 10.01
CA PRO A 274 23.66 3.11 9.99
C PRO A 274 22.88 3.62 8.76
N PRO A 275 23.19 3.16 7.52
CA PRO A 275 22.42 3.60 6.36
C PRO A 275 20.93 3.22 6.44
N LEU A 276 20.59 2.05 6.98
CA LEU A 276 19.21 1.57 7.07
C LEU A 276 18.41 2.24 8.19
N CYS A 277 19.04 2.93 9.14
CA CYS A 277 18.35 3.66 10.19
C CYS A 277 17.40 4.73 9.63
N LYS A 278 17.74 5.37 8.49
CA LYS A 278 16.90 6.37 7.85
C LYS A 278 15.61 5.72 7.29
N ILE A 279 15.74 4.58 6.64
CA ILE A 279 14.59 3.79 6.14
C ILE A 279 13.72 3.35 7.32
N ALA A 280 14.34 2.86 8.40
CA ALA A 280 13.64 2.49 9.62
C ALA A 280 12.83 3.65 10.23
N SER A 281 13.42 4.85 10.29
CA SER A 281 12.73 6.06 10.78
C SER A 281 11.51 6.40 9.91
N ASN A 282 11.63 6.32 8.58
CA ASN A 282 10.51 6.54 7.68
C ASN A 282 9.38 5.52 7.90
N TRP A 283 9.73 4.25 8.12
CA TRP A 283 8.78 3.20 8.45
C TRP A 283 8.03 3.47 9.75
N ALA A 284 8.68 4.02 10.79
CA ALA A 284 8.02 4.34 12.05
C ALA A 284 6.83 5.29 11.83
N GLY A 285 7.02 6.35 11.07
CA GLY A 285 5.96 7.31 10.74
C GLY A 285 4.86 6.70 9.87
N TYR A 286 5.22 5.90 8.87
CA TYR A 286 4.27 5.20 8.00
C TYR A 286 3.38 4.23 8.79
N GLU A 287 3.98 3.36 9.59
CA GLU A 287 3.28 2.38 10.41
C GLU A 287 2.37 3.05 11.46
N ALA A 288 2.81 4.16 12.04
CA ALA A 288 2.00 4.92 12.99
C ALA A 288 0.71 5.41 12.32
N VAL A 289 0.81 6.06 11.17
CA VAL A 289 -0.37 6.53 10.41
C VAL A 289 -1.26 5.36 10.01
N LYS A 290 -0.69 4.30 9.42
CA LYS A 290 -1.44 3.12 8.96
C LYS A 290 -2.21 2.45 10.11
N LYS A 291 -1.53 2.16 11.22
CA LYS A 291 -2.11 1.43 12.35
C LYS A 291 -3.22 2.22 13.02
N VAL A 292 -2.99 3.50 13.33
CA VAL A 292 -4.02 4.33 13.98
C VAL A 292 -5.22 4.57 13.05
N PHE A 293 -4.97 4.72 11.75
CA PHE A 293 -6.06 4.82 10.77
C PHE A 293 -6.91 3.54 10.71
N LEU A 294 -6.27 2.36 10.70
CA LEU A 294 -6.99 1.10 10.73
C LEU A 294 -7.74 0.92 12.06
N MET A 295 -7.13 1.20 13.20
CA MET A 295 -7.81 1.18 14.50
C MET A 295 -9.04 2.08 14.49
N LYS A 296 -8.97 3.28 13.91
CA LYS A 296 -10.12 4.18 13.75
C LYS A 296 -11.22 3.57 12.88
N LYS A 297 -10.87 2.96 11.73
CA LYS A 297 -11.84 2.29 10.85
C LYS A 297 -12.61 1.16 11.55
N PHE A 298 -11.96 0.45 12.46
CA PHE A 298 -12.57 -0.64 13.24
C PHE A 298 -13.14 -0.18 14.59
N GLY A 299 -13.21 1.13 14.86
CA GLY A 299 -13.82 1.68 16.07
C GLY A 299 -13.00 1.47 17.34
N ALA A 300 -11.69 1.26 17.22
CA ALA A 300 -10.77 1.06 18.35
C ALA A 300 -10.08 2.34 18.85
N VAL A 301 -10.61 3.52 18.52
CA VAL A 301 -10.13 4.82 18.98
C VAL A 301 -11.29 5.57 19.62
N ASP A 302 -11.16 5.97 20.89
CA ASP A 302 -12.28 6.46 21.72
C ASP A 302 -12.55 7.97 21.64
N PHE A 303 -11.66 8.77 21.07
CA PHE A 303 -11.65 10.23 21.27
C PHE A 303 -11.58 11.03 19.96
N ILE A 304 -11.83 10.40 18.82
CA ILE A 304 -11.80 11.03 17.48
C ILE A 304 -13.13 10.78 16.77
#